data_2c903e1727528e47ab20716be3f18254
#
_entry.id   2c903e1727528e47ab20716be3f18254
#
_cell.length_a   1.000
_cell.length_b   1.000
_cell.length_c   1.000
_cell.angle_alpha   90.00
_cell.angle_beta   90.00
_cell.angle_gamma   90.00
#
_symmetry.space_group_name_H-M   'P 1'
#
loop_
_entity.id
_entity.type
_entity.pdbx_description
1 polymer ?
#
loop_
_entity_poly.entity_id
_entity_poly.type
_entity_poly.pdbx_seq_one_letter_code
_entity_poly.pdbx_strand_id
1 'polypeptide(L)'
;MRPLFVSVMLLALALLAGCATPTHLSQLGDQVGEERRVLVTFVDRKINRQLAANPQDPYSAHGQYGNSSWSERQAHQLAERYRLHYIAQWPVTELGVSCVVFEVRANASVKQTMEALQQEQDVGVVQPMQSFKVLSEPQSKAPAYSDPYLKLQNGFQALGIAERHKTSTGRGVRIAVIDTGIDLEHPDLKGQISHSENLAPEPSDHNLADWHGTAVAGVLSARPNNGIGIAGIAPDAEILAFRACWPEQTGALAAHCNSFTLALALNQALRMDSQIINLSLAGPEDPLLKMLVEKAVSKGVMVVAAVSPDAPTTSFPATVPGVIAVGRGGEAMAQAVFAPGRDILTTVPHQAYDFMTGSSFAAPHVVGMIALMLQQHPQWRNSDIRQQLQHQLTTSPSAQM
;
A
#
# COMPACT_ATOMS: atom_id res chain seq x y z
N MET A 1 20.14 -68.50 15.18
CA MET A 1 20.99 -67.50 15.87
C MET A 1 20.51 -66.12 15.40
N ARG A 2 20.01 -65.34 16.30
CA ARG A 2 19.26 -64.09 16.07
C ARG A 2 20.16 -62.89 15.75
N PRO A 3 19.66 -61.90 15.07
CA PRO A 3 20.37 -60.71 14.64
C PRO A 3 20.39 -59.64 15.73
N LEU A 4 21.50 -58.96 15.85
CA LEU A 4 21.71 -57.74 16.62
C LEU A 4 22.27 -56.71 15.66
N PHE A 5 21.46 -55.91 14.99
CA PHE A 5 21.90 -54.70 14.27
C PHE A 5 20.66 -53.93 13.74
N VAL A 6 19.79 -53.45 14.66
CA VAL A 6 18.82 -52.41 14.33
C VAL A 6 18.58 -51.62 15.63
N SER A 7 19.40 -50.69 16.00
CA SER A 7 19.13 -49.71 17.08
C SER A 7 20.18 -48.59 17.22
N VAL A 8 20.74 -48.07 16.13
CA VAL A 8 21.65 -46.88 16.22
C VAL A 8 21.35 -45.86 15.12
N MET A 9 20.22 -45.86 14.46
CA MET A 9 19.93 -44.90 13.39
C MET A 9 18.65 -44.07 13.63
N LEU A 10 18.33 -43.73 14.87
CA LEU A 10 17.16 -42.93 15.23
C LEU A 10 17.48 -41.77 16.21
N LEU A 11 18.73 -41.31 16.29
CA LEU A 11 19.11 -40.20 17.20
C LEU A 11 19.89 -39.09 16.51
N ALA A 12 19.77 -38.88 15.20
CA ALA A 12 20.49 -37.84 14.47
C ALA A 12 19.57 -36.94 13.60
N LEU A 13 18.28 -36.82 13.91
CA LEU A 13 17.34 -35.96 13.14
C LEU A 13 16.57 -34.94 13.99
N ALA A 14 17.17 -34.45 15.07
CA ALA A 14 16.54 -33.49 15.97
C ALA A 14 17.39 -32.23 16.23
N LEU A 15 18.24 -31.78 15.28
CA LEU A 15 19.07 -30.58 15.47
C LEU A 15 19.16 -29.73 14.19
N LEU A 16 18.08 -29.58 13.40
CA LEU A 16 17.99 -28.60 12.32
C LEU A 16 16.57 -27.97 12.27
N ALA A 17 16.11 -27.44 13.39
CA ALA A 17 14.91 -26.61 13.46
C ALA A 17 15.27 -25.30 14.16
N GLY A 18 16.10 -24.52 13.52
CA GLY A 18 16.56 -23.20 13.98
C GLY A 18 16.50 -22.16 12.88
N CYS A 19 15.61 -22.30 11.89
CA CYS A 19 15.24 -21.20 11.03
C CYS A 19 14.05 -20.50 11.70
N ALA A 20 14.29 -19.35 12.31
CA ALA A 20 13.26 -18.45 12.76
C ALA A 20 12.39 -18.07 11.54
N THR A 21 11.23 -18.72 11.44
CA THR A 21 10.17 -18.30 10.52
C THR A 21 9.78 -16.87 10.83
N PRO A 22 9.56 -16.00 9.83
CA PRO A 22 9.09 -14.65 10.05
C PRO A 22 7.72 -14.73 10.75
N THR A 23 7.67 -14.16 11.92
CA THR A 23 6.60 -14.14 12.87
C THR A 23 5.27 -13.66 12.27
N HIS A 24 4.29 -14.52 12.32
CA HIS A 24 2.86 -14.26 12.60
C HIS A 24 2.20 -13.00 12.00
N LEU A 25 2.36 -12.70 10.71
CA LEU A 25 1.49 -11.75 10.01
C LEU A 25 0.00 -12.19 10.10
N SER A 26 -0.26 -13.50 10.18
CA SER A 26 -1.60 -14.04 10.34
C SER A 26 -2.33 -13.60 11.63
N GLN A 27 -1.59 -13.26 12.68
CA GLN A 27 -2.20 -12.77 13.95
C GLN A 27 -2.58 -11.29 13.90
N LEU A 28 -2.16 -10.55 12.87
CA LEU A 28 -2.47 -9.12 12.71
C LEU A 28 -3.82 -8.88 12.03
N GLY A 29 -4.42 -9.90 11.40
CA GLY A 29 -5.66 -9.77 10.64
C GLY A 29 -6.94 -9.99 11.42
N ASP A 30 -6.87 -10.45 12.67
CA ASP A 30 -8.07 -10.58 13.49
C ASP A 30 -8.52 -9.21 13.99
N GLN A 31 -9.65 -8.71 13.49
CA GLN A 31 -10.26 -7.46 13.96
C GLN A 31 -10.68 -7.51 15.43
N VAL A 32 -10.89 -8.70 15.96
CA VAL A 32 -11.18 -8.93 17.39
C VAL A 32 -9.90 -8.68 18.19
N GLY A 33 -9.81 -7.52 18.82
CA GLY A 33 -8.68 -7.11 19.67
C GLY A 33 -7.77 -6.03 19.09
N GLU A 34 -7.97 -5.54 17.86
CA GLU A 34 -7.18 -4.42 17.28
C GLU A 34 -7.23 -3.17 18.17
N GLU A 35 -8.37 -2.87 18.78
CA GLU A 35 -8.56 -1.75 19.72
C GLU A 35 -7.66 -1.83 20.97
N ARG A 36 -7.09 -3.01 21.25
CA ARG A 36 -6.18 -3.24 22.37
C ARG A 36 -4.72 -3.31 21.95
N ARG A 37 -4.43 -3.18 20.67
CA ARG A 37 -3.06 -3.20 20.13
C ARG A 37 -2.48 -1.80 20.13
N VAL A 38 -1.24 -1.72 20.57
CA VAL A 38 -0.45 -0.50 20.58
C VAL A 38 0.82 -0.70 19.77
N LEU A 39 1.17 0.31 18.99
CA LEU A 39 2.35 0.36 18.17
C LEU A 39 3.35 1.28 18.86
N VAL A 40 4.57 0.79 19.07
CA VAL A 40 5.64 1.49 19.77
C VAL A 40 6.87 1.53 18.90
N THR A 41 7.53 2.68 18.77
CA THR A 41 8.80 2.80 18.06
C THR A 41 9.94 3.03 19.02
N PHE A 42 11.10 2.43 18.73
CA PHE A 42 12.37 2.70 19.40
C PHE A 42 13.30 3.43 18.44
N VAL A 43 13.98 4.47 18.92
CA VAL A 43 15.06 5.11 18.17
C VAL A 43 16.27 4.19 18.20
N ASP A 44 16.44 3.39 17.17
CA ASP A 44 17.53 2.44 17.08
C ASP A 44 18.73 3.05 16.33
N ARG A 45 19.70 3.55 17.09
CA ARG A 45 20.94 4.14 16.55
C ARG A 45 21.86 3.12 15.86
N LYS A 46 21.55 1.82 15.97
CA LYS A 46 22.32 0.72 15.42
C LYS A 46 21.64 0.00 14.25
N ILE A 47 20.50 0.50 13.78
CA ILE A 47 19.94 0.05 12.50
C ILE A 47 20.98 0.38 11.43
N ASN A 48 21.73 -0.62 11.04
CA ASN A 48 22.77 -0.50 10.04
C ASN A 48 22.10 -0.15 8.71
N ARG A 49 22.34 1.06 8.23
CA ARG A 49 22.14 1.47 6.85
C ARG A 49 23.25 0.84 5.99
N GLN A 50 23.52 -0.44 6.11
CA GLN A 50 24.39 -1.12 5.17
C GLN A 50 23.65 -1.19 3.83
N LEU A 51 23.92 -0.19 3.01
CA LEU A 51 23.87 -0.31 1.56
C LEU A 51 24.51 -1.65 1.19
N ALA A 52 23.81 -2.47 0.43
CA ALA A 52 24.35 -3.70 -0.11
C ALA A 52 25.60 -3.36 -0.94
N ALA A 53 26.77 -3.46 -0.33
CA ALA A 53 28.05 -3.29 -0.97
C ALA A 53 28.56 -4.64 -1.42
N ASN A 54 27.93 -5.24 -2.42
CA ASN A 54 28.62 -6.19 -3.30
C ASN A 54 27.85 -6.37 -4.63
N PRO A 55 28.32 -5.78 -5.75
CA PRO A 55 27.68 -5.96 -7.05
C PRO A 55 27.82 -7.36 -7.66
N GLN A 56 28.47 -8.30 -6.97
CA GLN A 56 28.83 -9.62 -7.51
C GLN A 56 28.04 -10.78 -6.92
N ASP A 57 27.02 -10.52 -6.09
CA ASP A 57 26.18 -11.59 -5.57
C ASP A 57 24.74 -11.46 -6.13
N PRO A 58 24.44 -12.08 -7.29
CA PRO A 58 23.14 -11.96 -7.95
C PRO A 58 21.99 -12.69 -7.23
N TYR A 59 22.28 -13.34 -6.10
CA TYR A 59 21.32 -14.15 -5.33
C TYR A 59 21.27 -13.83 -3.85
N SER A 60 21.84 -12.74 -3.36
CA SER A 60 21.47 -12.30 -2.03
C SER A 60 20.02 -11.88 -2.05
N ALA A 61 19.16 -12.81 -1.65
CA ALA A 61 17.77 -12.51 -1.26
C ALA A 61 17.79 -11.17 -0.53
N HIS A 62 16.93 -10.26 -0.96
CA HIS A 62 16.72 -8.90 -0.44
C HIS A 62 16.97 -8.90 1.05
N GLY A 63 18.01 -8.21 1.49
CA GLY A 63 18.54 -8.32 2.83
C GLY A 63 17.38 -8.28 3.83
N GLN A 64 17.20 -9.36 4.57
CA GLN A 64 16.34 -9.37 5.73
C GLN A 64 16.98 -8.39 6.71
N TYR A 65 16.47 -7.16 6.73
CA TYR A 65 16.83 -6.19 7.75
C TYR A 65 16.21 -6.71 9.05
N GLY A 66 17.03 -7.46 9.80
CA GLY A 66 16.66 -7.88 11.13
C GLY A 66 16.62 -6.69 12.08
N ASN A 67 15.75 -6.74 13.05
CA ASN A 67 15.82 -5.83 14.19
C ASN A 67 17.20 -5.93 14.83
N SER A 68 17.69 -4.83 15.41
CA SER A 68 18.92 -4.94 16.20
C SER A 68 18.64 -5.78 17.46
N SER A 69 19.61 -6.54 17.90
CA SER A 69 19.52 -7.31 19.16
C SER A 69 19.26 -6.42 20.38
N TRP A 70 19.54 -5.11 20.27
CA TRP A 70 19.17 -4.13 21.30
C TRP A 70 17.68 -3.85 21.28
N SER A 71 17.08 -3.53 20.13
CA SER A 71 15.64 -3.24 20.02
C SER A 71 14.78 -4.45 20.34
N GLU A 72 15.23 -5.66 19.99
CA GLU A 72 14.56 -6.90 20.40
C GLU A 72 14.54 -7.06 21.92
N ARG A 73 15.66 -6.84 22.58
CA ARG A 73 15.70 -6.90 24.06
C ARG A 73 14.84 -5.83 24.71
N GLN A 74 14.82 -4.60 24.16
CA GLN A 74 13.95 -3.53 24.67
C GLN A 74 12.47 -3.92 24.54
N ALA A 75 12.06 -4.45 23.38
CA ALA A 75 10.68 -4.90 23.18
C ALA A 75 10.26 -5.96 24.20
N HIS A 76 11.10 -6.98 24.41
CA HIS A 76 10.81 -8.03 25.41
C HIS A 76 10.81 -7.49 26.86
N GLN A 77 11.73 -6.60 27.21
CA GLN A 77 11.77 -5.98 28.54
C GLN A 77 10.51 -5.14 28.82
N LEU A 78 10.03 -4.38 27.84
CA LEU A 78 8.79 -3.63 27.97
C LEU A 78 7.58 -4.56 28.03
N ALA A 79 7.55 -5.62 27.24
CA ALA A 79 6.50 -6.63 27.29
C ALA A 79 6.39 -7.26 28.68
N GLU A 80 7.50 -7.62 29.31
CA GLU A 80 7.52 -8.15 30.68
C GLU A 80 7.13 -7.11 31.72
N ARG A 81 7.75 -5.91 31.68
CA ARG A 81 7.50 -4.83 32.66
C ARG A 81 6.05 -4.39 32.71
N TYR A 82 5.44 -4.20 31.54
CA TYR A 82 4.07 -3.73 31.41
C TYR A 82 3.05 -4.87 31.22
N ARG A 83 3.51 -6.14 31.30
CA ARG A 83 2.70 -7.34 31.11
C ARG A 83 1.91 -7.34 29.81
N LEU A 84 2.59 -6.94 28.71
CA LEU A 84 2.04 -6.89 27.37
C LEU A 84 2.27 -8.22 26.65
N HIS A 85 1.42 -8.52 25.68
CA HIS A 85 1.66 -9.60 24.74
C HIS A 85 2.41 -9.04 23.53
N TYR A 86 3.60 -9.57 23.26
CA TYR A 86 4.40 -9.22 22.08
C TYR A 86 3.79 -9.89 20.85
N ILE A 87 3.44 -9.11 19.81
CA ILE A 87 2.83 -9.61 18.58
C ILE A 87 3.87 -9.68 17.45
N ALA A 88 4.49 -8.55 17.11
CA ALA A 88 5.42 -8.44 16.00
C ALA A 88 6.38 -7.27 16.18
N GLN A 89 7.55 -7.35 15.54
CA GLN A 89 8.52 -6.27 15.48
C GLN A 89 9.21 -6.25 14.12
N TRP A 90 9.48 -5.04 13.61
CA TRP A 90 10.21 -4.86 12.35
C TRP A 90 10.99 -3.54 12.33
N PRO A 91 12.08 -3.46 11.55
CA PRO A 91 12.81 -2.21 11.38
C PRO A 91 12.13 -1.33 10.33
N VAL A 92 11.92 -0.06 10.67
CA VAL A 92 11.52 0.99 9.72
C VAL A 92 12.79 1.73 9.32
N THR A 93 13.51 1.15 8.37
CA THR A 93 14.88 1.56 7.99
C THR A 93 14.98 3.00 7.52
N GLU A 94 13.97 3.49 6.80
CA GLU A 94 13.95 4.86 6.30
C GLU A 94 13.83 5.92 7.40
N LEU A 95 13.28 5.56 8.55
CA LEU A 95 13.17 6.42 9.73
C LEU A 95 14.27 6.16 10.75
N GLY A 96 15.01 5.07 10.62
CA GLY A 96 16.02 4.64 11.60
C GLY A 96 15.40 4.23 12.94
N VAL A 97 14.22 3.65 12.90
CA VAL A 97 13.50 3.19 14.11
C VAL A 97 13.14 1.71 13.99
N SER A 98 13.04 1.03 15.12
CA SER A 98 12.41 -0.29 15.20
C SER A 98 10.99 -0.12 15.72
N CYS A 99 10.03 -0.74 15.06
CA CYS A 99 8.62 -0.68 15.40
C CYS A 99 8.15 -2.01 15.97
N VAL A 100 7.40 -1.99 17.07
CA VAL A 100 6.85 -3.18 17.72
C VAL A 100 5.35 -3.02 17.95
N VAL A 101 4.61 -4.11 17.80
CA VAL A 101 3.19 -4.20 18.14
C VAL A 101 3.06 -5.00 19.42
N PHE A 102 2.42 -4.40 20.41
CA PHE A 102 2.01 -5.05 21.64
C PHE A 102 0.48 -5.13 21.75
N GLU A 103 -0.01 -6.18 22.39
CA GLU A 103 -1.40 -6.27 22.80
C GLU A 103 -1.50 -6.05 24.32
N VAL A 104 -2.35 -5.13 24.71
CA VAL A 104 -2.65 -4.81 26.12
C VAL A 104 -3.67 -5.81 26.66
N ARG A 105 -3.36 -6.46 27.77
CA ARG A 105 -4.25 -7.47 28.40
C ARG A 105 -5.64 -6.91 28.72
N ALA A 106 -6.65 -7.76 28.66
CA ALA A 106 -8.06 -7.38 28.84
C ALA A 106 -8.35 -6.61 30.14
N ASN A 107 -7.60 -6.87 31.22
CA ASN A 107 -7.75 -6.25 32.51
C ASN A 107 -6.95 -4.93 32.71
N ALA A 108 -6.26 -4.45 31.68
CA ALA A 108 -5.47 -3.22 31.74
C ALA A 108 -6.06 -2.13 30.82
N SER A 109 -5.88 -0.87 31.18
CA SER A 109 -6.28 0.27 30.36
C SER A 109 -5.27 0.53 29.27
N VAL A 110 -5.70 0.52 28.00
CA VAL A 110 -4.85 0.85 26.84
C VAL A 110 -4.27 2.25 27.00
N LYS A 111 -5.10 3.23 27.33
CA LYS A 111 -4.68 4.64 27.51
C LYS A 111 -3.57 4.78 28.54
N GLN A 112 -3.75 4.21 29.74
CA GLN A 112 -2.76 4.29 30.83
C GLN A 112 -1.45 3.57 30.44
N THR A 113 -1.57 2.43 29.73
CA THR A 113 -0.41 1.69 29.24
C THR A 113 0.39 2.51 28.24
N MET A 114 -0.29 3.18 27.30
CA MET A 114 0.35 4.06 26.32
C MET A 114 1.06 5.26 26.99
N GLU A 115 0.39 5.90 27.95
CA GLU A 115 0.97 6.99 28.72
C GLU A 115 2.24 6.56 29.47
N ALA A 116 2.23 5.36 30.06
CA ALA A 116 3.40 4.80 30.74
C ALA A 116 4.55 4.45 29.78
N LEU A 117 4.23 3.84 28.63
CA LEU A 117 5.22 3.53 27.59
C LEU A 117 5.87 4.79 27.01
N GLN A 118 5.11 5.88 26.87
CA GLN A 118 5.62 7.16 26.34
C GLN A 118 6.66 7.82 27.26
N GLN A 119 6.73 7.44 28.53
CA GLN A 119 7.73 7.96 29.48
C GLN A 119 9.06 7.18 29.44
N GLU A 120 9.12 6.07 28.71
CA GLU A 120 10.35 5.29 28.58
C GLU A 120 11.39 6.02 27.71
N GLN A 121 12.64 6.01 28.15
CA GLN A 121 13.70 6.87 27.61
C GLN A 121 14.00 6.65 26.12
N ASP A 122 13.88 5.41 25.63
CA ASP A 122 14.23 5.03 24.27
C ASP A 122 13.00 4.85 23.36
N VAL A 123 11.82 5.18 23.87
CA VAL A 123 10.56 5.11 23.13
C VAL A 123 10.31 6.42 22.39
N GLY A 124 10.04 6.31 21.09
CA GLY A 124 9.72 7.44 20.23
C GLY A 124 8.20 7.69 20.16
N VAL A 125 7.51 6.94 19.31
CA VAL A 125 6.05 7.04 19.14
C VAL A 125 5.37 5.91 19.87
N VAL A 126 4.29 6.22 20.59
CA VAL A 126 3.33 5.25 21.16
C VAL A 126 1.95 5.62 20.66
N GLN A 127 1.31 4.73 19.92
CA GLN A 127 -0.01 4.98 19.34
C GLN A 127 -0.86 3.71 19.34
N PRO A 128 -2.20 3.83 19.31
CA PRO A 128 -3.05 2.67 19.09
C PRO A 128 -2.88 2.17 17.66
N MET A 129 -3.13 0.89 17.41
CA MET A 129 -3.27 0.37 16.04
C MET A 129 -4.46 1.06 15.39
N GLN A 130 -4.24 1.67 14.23
CA GLN A 130 -5.28 2.36 13.47
C GLN A 130 -5.76 1.48 12.33
N SER A 131 -7.05 1.54 12.06
CA SER A 131 -7.68 0.90 10.89
C SER A 131 -7.96 1.94 9.82
N PHE A 132 -7.68 1.59 8.58
CA PHE A 132 -7.92 2.44 7.40
C PHE A 132 -8.86 1.73 6.45
N LYS A 133 -9.83 2.45 5.89
CA LYS A 133 -10.78 1.92 4.91
C LYS A 133 -10.36 2.28 3.49
N VAL A 134 -10.41 1.31 2.61
CA VAL A 134 -10.33 1.57 1.17
C VAL A 134 -11.63 2.23 0.74
N LEU A 135 -11.52 3.34 0.00
CA LEU A 135 -12.68 4.17 -0.35
C LEU A 135 -13.29 3.67 -1.66
N SER A 136 -14.43 3.01 -1.55
CA SER A 136 -15.21 2.55 -2.68
C SER A 136 -16.70 2.54 -2.33
N GLU A 137 -17.56 2.85 -3.31
CA GLU A 137 -19.00 2.74 -3.18
C GLU A 137 -19.46 1.45 -3.89
N PRO A 138 -20.27 0.59 -3.26
CA PRO A 138 -20.84 -0.57 -3.94
C PRO A 138 -21.77 -0.10 -5.06
N GLN A 139 -21.54 -0.56 -6.29
CA GLN A 139 -22.43 -0.28 -7.42
C GLN A 139 -23.52 -1.34 -7.56
N SER A 140 -24.71 -0.93 -8.00
CA SER A 140 -25.74 -1.86 -8.46
C SER A 140 -25.24 -2.57 -9.72
N LYS A 141 -25.43 -3.88 -9.80
CA LYS A 141 -25.01 -4.69 -10.94
C LYS A 141 -25.48 -4.11 -12.27
N ALA A 142 -24.56 -3.54 -13.04
CA ALA A 142 -24.79 -3.19 -14.41
C ALA A 142 -24.71 -4.43 -15.31
N PRO A 143 -25.42 -4.50 -16.44
CA PRO A 143 -25.37 -5.65 -17.35
C PRO A 143 -23.98 -5.83 -17.94
N ALA A 144 -23.60 -7.08 -18.16
CA ALA A 144 -22.33 -7.44 -18.79
C ALA A 144 -22.25 -6.93 -20.23
N TYR A 145 -21.19 -6.26 -20.58
CA TYR A 145 -20.93 -5.74 -21.93
C TYR A 145 -19.88 -6.62 -22.64
N SER A 146 -19.97 -6.70 -23.97
CA SER A 146 -19.00 -7.34 -24.85
C SER A 146 -18.24 -6.29 -25.67
N ASP A 147 -16.88 -6.34 -25.71
CA ASP A 147 -15.85 -5.72 -26.56
C ASP A 147 -16.05 -4.39 -27.31
N PRO A 148 -14.94 -3.72 -27.62
CA PRO A 148 -13.83 -3.21 -26.84
C PRO A 148 -14.29 -2.01 -25.99
N TYR A 149 -13.97 -2.04 -24.73
CA TYR A 149 -14.52 -1.12 -23.74
C TYR A 149 -13.91 0.29 -23.75
N LEU A 150 -12.91 0.59 -24.54
CA LEU A 150 -12.24 1.90 -24.57
C LEU A 150 -13.24 3.07 -24.70
N LYS A 151 -14.30 2.89 -25.49
CA LYS A 151 -15.35 3.93 -25.70
C LYS A 151 -16.19 4.17 -24.45
N LEU A 152 -16.21 3.24 -23.51
CA LEU A 152 -16.96 3.31 -22.25
C LEU A 152 -16.12 3.88 -21.11
N GLN A 153 -14.81 4.04 -21.29
CA GLN A 153 -13.91 4.60 -20.29
C GLN A 153 -14.02 6.13 -20.25
N ASN A 154 -15.01 6.64 -19.52
CA ASN A 154 -15.24 8.07 -19.39
C ASN A 154 -14.02 8.84 -18.91
N GLY A 155 -13.27 8.30 -17.93
CA GLY A 155 -12.05 8.92 -17.42
C GLY A 155 -10.95 9.02 -18.47
N PHE A 156 -10.73 7.97 -19.25
CA PHE A 156 -9.76 7.95 -20.34
C PHE A 156 -10.08 9.01 -21.40
N GLN A 157 -11.36 9.15 -21.76
CA GLN A 157 -11.81 10.15 -22.74
C GLN A 157 -11.70 11.56 -22.19
N ALA A 158 -12.21 11.79 -20.96
CA ALA A 158 -12.23 13.11 -20.32
C ALA A 158 -10.83 13.71 -20.16
N LEU A 159 -9.83 12.85 -19.90
CA LEU A 159 -8.44 13.26 -19.74
C LEU A 159 -7.65 13.30 -21.07
N GLY A 160 -8.27 12.98 -22.20
CA GLY A 160 -7.63 12.99 -23.50
C GLY A 160 -6.43 12.04 -23.62
N ILE A 161 -6.52 10.86 -22.98
CA ILE A 161 -5.38 9.95 -22.83
C ILE A 161 -4.89 9.43 -24.18
N ALA A 162 -5.78 9.17 -25.14
CA ALA A 162 -5.41 8.72 -26.47
C ALA A 162 -4.41 9.68 -27.17
N GLU A 163 -4.59 10.98 -27.00
CA GLU A 163 -3.68 11.98 -27.57
C GLU A 163 -2.34 12.00 -26.82
N ARG A 164 -2.39 11.89 -25.50
CA ARG A 164 -1.19 11.87 -24.63
C ARG A 164 -0.33 10.64 -24.89
N HIS A 165 -0.93 9.49 -25.19
CA HIS A 165 -0.21 8.25 -25.49
C HIS A 165 0.62 8.34 -26.79
N LYS A 166 0.38 9.32 -27.66
CA LYS A 166 1.24 9.56 -28.81
C LYS A 166 2.66 9.99 -28.43
N THR A 167 2.82 10.56 -27.22
CA THR A 167 4.11 11.12 -26.77
C THR A 167 4.60 10.52 -25.44
N SER A 168 3.71 9.94 -24.64
CA SER A 168 4.05 9.39 -23.32
C SER A 168 3.08 8.30 -22.89
N THR A 169 3.61 7.21 -22.33
CA THR A 169 2.87 6.04 -21.82
C THR A 169 3.25 5.70 -20.39
N GLY A 170 4.05 6.56 -19.73
CA GLY A 170 4.58 6.34 -18.38
C GLY A 170 5.88 5.54 -18.33
N ARG A 171 6.50 5.25 -19.48
CA ARG A 171 7.71 4.43 -19.57
C ARG A 171 8.85 5.00 -18.73
N GLY A 172 9.50 4.13 -17.93
CA GLY A 172 10.61 4.48 -17.05
C GLY A 172 10.19 5.18 -15.77
N VAL A 173 8.88 5.26 -15.49
CA VAL A 173 8.35 5.78 -14.22
C VAL A 173 7.91 4.62 -13.34
N ARG A 174 8.43 4.57 -12.11
CA ARG A 174 8.13 3.55 -11.12
C ARG A 174 7.04 4.02 -10.17
N ILE A 175 5.95 3.24 -10.08
CA ILE A 175 4.75 3.56 -9.32
C ILE A 175 4.49 2.47 -8.29
N ALA A 176 4.47 2.82 -7.00
CA ALA A 176 3.98 1.94 -5.96
C ALA A 176 2.45 2.06 -5.83
N VAL A 177 1.75 0.95 -5.96
CA VAL A 177 0.32 0.83 -5.65
C VAL A 177 0.20 0.11 -4.32
N ILE A 178 -0.19 0.85 -3.27
CA ILE A 178 -0.41 0.32 -1.93
C ILE A 178 -1.90 0.17 -1.73
N ASP A 179 -2.38 -1.07 -1.83
CA ASP A 179 -3.81 -1.38 -1.93
C ASP A 179 -4.11 -2.81 -1.41
N THR A 180 -5.22 -3.38 -1.83
CA THR A 180 -5.50 -4.83 -1.74
C THR A 180 -4.74 -5.59 -2.82
N GLY A 181 -4.95 -6.92 -2.89
CA GLY A 181 -4.35 -7.76 -3.93
C GLY A 181 -4.84 -7.41 -5.34
N ILE A 182 -4.06 -7.82 -6.32
CA ILE A 182 -4.33 -7.61 -7.75
C ILE A 182 -4.42 -8.97 -8.44
N ASP A 183 -5.40 -9.16 -9.32
CA ASP A 183 -5.47 -10.31 -10.21
C ASP A 183 -4.38 -10.22 -11.30
N LEU A 184 -3.22 -10.82 -11.02
CA LEU A 184 -2.06 -10.82 -11.94
C LEU A 184 -2.31 -11.63 -13.21
N GLU A 185 -3.30 -12.52 -13.20
CA GLU A 185 -3.68 -13.33 -14.35
C GLU A 185 -4.81 -12.71 -15.18
N HIS A 186 -5.35 -11.56 -14.74
CA HIS A 186 -6.33 -10.82 -15.53
C HIS A 186 -5.74 -10.48 -16.90
N PRO A 187 -6.41 -10.78 -18.04
CA PRO A 187 -5.83 -10.62 -19.38
C PRO A 187 -5.28 -9.22 -19.68
N ASP A 188 -5.93 -8.17 -19.16
CA ASP A 188 -5.48 -6.78 -19.33
C ASP A 188 -4.34 -6.38 -18.37
N LEU A 189 -4.09 -7.16 -17.31
CA LEU A 189 -3.06 -6.86 -16.31
C LEU A 189 -1.86 -7.80 -16.41
N LYS A 190 -2.00 -8.89 -17.14
CA LYS A 190 -0.94 -9.90 -17.27
C LYS A 190 0.35 -9.30 -17.83
N GLY A 191 1.41 -9.34 -17.00
CA GLY A 191 2.70 -8.76 -17.30
C GLY A 191 2.80 -7.23 -17.18
N GLN A 192 1.75 -6.57 -16.64
CA GLN A 192 1.77 -5.13 -16.34
C GLN A 192 2.33 -4.84 -14.95
N ILE A 193 2.29 -5.80 -14.04
CA ILE A 193 2.80 -5.65 -12.67
C ILE A 193 4.21 -6.20 -12.61
N SER A 194 5.18 -5.33 -12.39
CA SER A 194 6.61 -5.66 -12.37
C SER A 194 7.06 -6.32 -11.07
N HIS A 195 6.39 -5.98 -9.96
CA HIS A 195 6.63 -6.55 -8.64
C HIS A 195 5.32 -6.65 -7.88
N SER A 196 5.12 -7.74 -7.14
CA SER A 196 3.97 -7.92 -6.27
C SER A 196 4.42 -8.54 -4.94
N GLU A 197 4.06 -7.91 -3.83
CA GLU A 197 4.41 -8.35 -2.47
C GLU A 197 3.18 -8.34 -1.57
N ASN A 198 2.92 -9.46 -0.89
CA ASN A 198 1.86 -9.54 0.11
C ASN A 198 2.41 -9.16 1.49
N LEU A 199 1.92 -8.05 2.02
CA LEU A 199 2.25 -7.51 3.35
C LEU A 199 1.05 -7.57 4.31
N ALA A 200 -0.10 -8.03 3.82
CA ALA A 200 -1.31 -8.25 4.58
C ALA A 200 -1.42 -9.72 5.04
N PRO A 201 -2.33 -10.05 5.96
CA PRO A 201 -2.60 -11.44 6.31
C PRO A 201 -2.98 -12.28 5.10
N GLU A 202 -2.54 -13.55 5.07
CA GLU A 202 -2.92 -14.50 4.05
C GLU A 202 -4.42 -14.80 4.12
N PRO A 203 -5.15 -14.73 3.01
CA PRO A 203 -6.55 -15.16 2.98
C PRO A 203 -6.63 -16.68 3.12
N SER A 204 -7.74 -17.16 3.67
CA SER A 204 -7.95 -18.59 3.93
C SER A 204 -7.95 -19.46 2.67
N ASP A 205 -8.31 -18.89 1.53
CA ASP A 205 -8.33 -19.53 0.22
C ASP A 205 -7.06 -19.29 -0.61
N HIS A 206 -6.06 -18.61 -0.04
CA HIS A 206 -4.81 -18.21 -0.71
C HIS A 206 -5.00 -17.39 -2.00
N ASN A 207 -6.19 -16.85 -2.22
CA ASN A 207 -6.49 -16.01 -3.38
C ASN A 207 -6.15 -14.55 -3.06
N LEU A 208 -5.16 -14.01 -3.75
CA LEU A 208 -4.71 -12.62 -3.60
C LEU A 208 -5.31 -11.69 -4.68
N ALA A 209 -6.23 -12.17 -5.49
CA ALA A 209 -6.95 -11.41 -6.51
C ALA A 209 -8.14 -10.67 -5.89
N ASP A 210 -7.87 -9.53 -5.27
CA ASP A 210 -8.88 -8.70 -4.62
C ASP A 210 -9.52 -7.69 -5.59
N TRP A 211 -10.76 -7.33 -5.35
CA TRP A 211 -11.53 -6.46 -6.26
C TRP A 211 -10.96 -5.06 -6.36
N HIS A 212 -10.69 -4.42 -5.22
CA HIS A 212 -10.33 -3.00 -5.21
C HIS A 212 -8.95 -2.75 -5.85
N GLY A 213 -7.92 -3.48 -5.47
CA GLY A 213 -6.58 -3.33 -6.05
C GLY A 213 -6.53 -3.71 -7.52
N THR A 214 -7.30 -4.74 -7.95
CA THR A 214 -7.44 -5.10 -9.37
C THR A 214 -8.06 -3.94 -10.16
N ALA A 215 -9.09 -3.29 -9.61
CA ALA A 215 -9.76 -2.16 -10.26
C ALA A 215 -8.83 -0.92 -10.35
N VAL A 216 -8.11 -0.62 -9.30
CA VAL A 216 -7.10 0.46 -9.28
C VAL A 216 -5.99 0.22 -10.31
N ALA A 217 -5.48 -1.02 -10.38
CA ALA A 217 -4.47 -1.40 -11.37
C ALA A 217 -4.97 -1.28 -12.81
N GLY A 218 -6.24 -1.64 -13.06
CA GLY A 218 -6.86 -1.53 -14.37
C GLY A 218 -6.93 -0.08 -14.87
N VAL A 219 -7.39 0.85 -14.04
CA VAL A 219 -7.37 2.28 -14.38
C VAL A 219 -5.96 2.74 -14.73
N LEU A 220 -4.97 2.33 -13.94
CA LEU A 220 -3.60 2.83 -14.07
C LEU A 220 -2.86 2.19 -15.25
N SER A 221 -2.90 0.87 -15.39
CA SER A 221 -1.92 0.13 -16.19
C SER A 221 -2.50 -0.94 -17.12
N ALA A 222 -3.83 -1.04 -17.30
CA ALA A 222 -4.38 -2.00 -18.24
C ALA A 222 -3.71 -1.87 -19.62
N ARG A 223 -3.41 -3.01 -20.25
CA ARG A 223 -2.66 -3.06 -21.53
C ARG A 223 -3.51 -2.55 -22.68
N PRO A 224 -3.13 -1.44 -23.33
CA PRO A 224 -3.89 -0.90 -24.45
C PRO A 224 -3.67 -1.72 -25.72
N ASN A 225 -4.63 -1.70 -26.61
CA ASN A 225 -4.55 -2.27 -27.97
C ASN A 225 -4.22 -3.78 -28.01
N ASN A 226 -4.62 -4.53 -27.00
CA ASN A 226 -4.45 -5.98 -26.95
C ASN A 226 -5.65 -6.76 -27.54
N GLY A 227 -6.68 -6.05 -28.03
CA GLY A 227 -7.90 -6.60 -28.61
C GLY A 227 -8.98 -6.98 -27.62
N ILE A 228 -8.78 -6.69 -26.32
CA ILE A 228 -9.70 -6.98 -25.22
C ILE A 228 -9.77 -5.80 -24.24
N GLY A 229 -10.88 -5.68 -23.52
CA GLY A 229 -11.04 -4.85 -22.34
C GLY A 229 -10.80 -3.35 -22.52
N ILE A 230 -9.93 -2.80 -21.68
CA ILE A 230 -9.71 -1.38 -21.44
C ILE A 230 -8.24 -0.96 -21.65
N ALA A 231 -7.99 0.35 -21.64
CA ALA A 231 -6.64 0.91 -21.66
C ALA A 231 -6.33 1.65 -20.37
N GLY A 232 -5.18 1.39 -19.75
CA GLY A 232 -4.67 2.11 -18.61
C GLY A 232 -4.16 3.51 -18.98
N ILE A 233 -4.06 4.39 -17.99
CA ILE A 233 -3.57 5.76 -18.16
C ILE A 233 -2.05 5.80 -18.40
N ALA A 234 -1.29 4.94 -17.71
CA ALA A 234 0.16 4.83 -17.83
C ALA A 234 0.60 3.36 -18.04
N PRO A 235 0.28 2.76 -19.22
CA PRO A 235 0.41 1.32 -19.43
C PRO A 235 1.86 0.81 -19.48
N ASP A 236 2.83 1.67 -19.74
CA ASP A 236 4.26 1.31 -19.77
C ASP A 236 5.02 1.70 -18.49
N ALA A 237 4.30 2.17 -17.45
CA ALA A 237 4.91 2.41 -16.15
C ALA A 237 5.29 1.11 -15.45
N GLU A 238 6.34 1.15 -14.63
CA GLU A 238 6.76 0.02 -13.79
C GLU A 238 5.90 0.00 -12.52
N ILE A 239 4.97 -0.94 -12.43
CA ILE A 239 4.04 -1.04 -11.30
C ILE A 239 4.60 -1.97 -10.23
N LEU A 240 4.76 -1.43 -9.00
CA LEU A 240 5.10 -2.16 -7.80
C LEU A 240 3.85 -2.28 -6.93
N ALA A 241 3.26 -3.46 -6.87
CA ALA A 241 2.05 -3.73 -6.12
C ALA A 241 2.38 -4.23 -4.71
N PHE A 242 1.90 -3.51 -3.69
CA PHE A 242 2.03 -3.89 -2.29
C PHE A 242 0.64 -4.14 -1.71
N ARG A 243 0.32 -5.42 -1.47
CA ARG A 243 -0.92 -5.81 -0.79
C ARG A 243 -0.78 -5.50 0.69
N ALA A 244 -1.22 -4.32 1.11
CA ALA A 244 -1.23 -3.86 2.49
C ALA A 244 -2.64 -3.87 3.11
N CYS A 245 -3.66 -4.05 2.29
CA CYS A 245 -5.07 -4.08 2.66
C CYS A 245 -5.68 -5.43 2.30
N TRP A 246 -6.82 -5.76 2.91
CA TRP A 246 -7.57 -7.00 2.64
C TRP A 246 -9.07 -6.72 2.69
N PRO A 247 -9.89 -7.46 1.93
CA PRO A 247 -11.32 -7.26 1.90
C PRO A 247 -11.97 -7.64 3.24
N GLU A 248 -13.08 -6.97 3.60
CA GLU A 248 -13.89 -7.32 4.79
C GLU A 248 -14.43 -8.76 4.71
N GLN A 249 -14.76 -9.18 3.50
CA GLN A 249 -15.22 -10.53 3.17
C GLN A 249 -14.68 -10.88 1.78
N THR A 250 -14.44 -12.16 1.52
CA THR A 250 -14.00 -12.63 0.19
C THR A 250 -14.91 -12.07 -0.91
N GLY A 251 -14.34 -11.41 -1.90
CA GLY A 251 -15.08 -10.80 -3.01
C GLY A 251 -15.71 -9.43 -2.69
N ALA A 252 -15.52 -8.87 -1.50
CA ALA A 252 -15.99 -7.54 -1.18
C ALA A 252 -15.08 -6.46 -1.81
N LEU A 253 -15.71 -5.35 -2.24
CA LEU A 253 -14.99 -4.15 -2.66
C LEU A 253 -14.48 -3.36 -1.45
N ALA A 254 -15.24 -3.36 -0.34
CA ALA A 254 -14.83 -2.75 0.92
C ALA A 254 -13.66 -3.51 1.53
N ALA A 255 -12.65 -2.77 1.95
CA ALA A 255 -11.40 -3.35 2.45
C ALA A 255 -10.83 -2.55 3.62
N HIS A 256 -9.98 -3.20 4.39
CA HIS A 256 -9.28 -2.62 5.54
C HIS A 256 -7.77 -2.69 5.34
N CYS A 257 -7.09 -1.76 5.94
CA CYS A 257 -5.65 -1.78 6.17
C CYS A 257 -5.41 -1.42 7.64
N ASN A 258 -4.22 -1.63 8.13
CA ASN A 258 -3.83 -1.11 9.44
C ASN A 258 -2.47 -0.39 9.39
N SER A 259 -2.12 0.27 10.47
CA SER A 259 -0.88 1.05 10.57
C SER A 259 0.37 0.22 10.28
N PHE A 260 0.36 -1.06 10.67
CA PHE A 260 1.49 -1.96 10.47
C PHE A 260 1.72 -2.27 9.00
N THR A 261 0.70 -2.79 8.31
CA THR A 261 0.81 -3.19 6.90
C THR A 261 1.08 -2.00 5.99
N LEU A 262 0.47 -0.84 6.28
CA LEU A 262 0.73 0.40 5.54
C LEU A 262 2.15 0.92 5.77
N ALA A 263 2.67 0.83 7.00
CA ALA A 263 4.05 1.24 7.29
C ALA A 263 5.07 0.34 6.57
N LEU A 264 4.82 -0.98 6.52
CA LEU A 264 5.63 -1.90 5.73
C LEU A 264 5.64 -1.52 4.25
N ALA A 265 4.45 -1.31 3.67
CA ALA A 265 4.31 -0.99 2.25
C ALA A 265 4.96 0.35 1.88
N LEU A 266 4.76 1.40 2.67
CA LEU A 266 5.41 2.70 2.48
C LEU A 266 6.93 2.59 2.55
N ASN A 267 7.45 1.82 3.52
CA ASN A 267 8.88 1.59 3.65
C ASN A 267 9.44 0.82 2.43
N GLN A 268 8.74 -0.20 1.93
CA GLN A 268 9.16 -0.95 0.74
C GLN A 268 9.09 -0.08 -0.52
N ALA A 269 8.04 0.70 -0.71
CA ALA A 269 7.91 1.63 -1.82
C ALA A 269 9.11 2.61 -1.87
N LEU A 270 9.53 3.13 -0.72
CA LEU A 270 10.69 4.01 -0.61
C LEU A 270 12.03 3.30 -0.88
N ARG A 271 12.17 2.05 -0.46
CA ARG A 271 13.38 1.23 -0.69
C ARG A 271 13.53 0.79 -2.15
N MET A 272 12.42 0.65 -2.85
CA MET A 272 12.40 0.30 -4.27
C MET A 272 12.41 1.54 -5.19
N ASP A 273 12.75 2.71 -4.64
CA ASP A 273 12.89 3.98 -5.36
C ASP A 273 11.66 4.34 -6.20
N SER A 274 10.47 4.15 -5.64
CA SER A 274 9.23 4.57 -6.28
C SER A 274 9.22 6.08 -6.47
N GLN A 275 8.89 6.53 -7.67
CA GLN A 275 8.76 7.96 -7.99
C GLN A 275 7.36 8.48 -7.64
N ILE A 276 6.37 7.59 -7.68
CA ILE A 276 4.98 7.89 -7.34
C ILE A 276 4.48 6.80 -6.38
N ILE A 277 3.69 7.19 -5.39
CA ILE A 277 2.97 6.29 -4.49
C ILE A 277 1.47 6.59 -4.61
N ASN A 278 0.69 5.58 -4.97
CA ASN A 278 -0.78 5.62 -4.98
C ASN A 278 -1.33 5.07 -3.67
N LEU A 279 -2.14 5.88 -2.97
CA LEU A 279 -2.87 5.54 -1.76
C LEU A 279 -4.37 5.77 -1.98
N SER A 280 -5.05 4.77 -2.58
CA SER A 280 -6.49 4.81 -2.83
C SER A 280 -7.29 4.52 -1.56
N LEU A 281 -6.93 5.14 -0.44
CA LEU A 281 -7.46 4.90 0.89
C LEU A 281 -7.49 6.18 1.74
N ALA A 282 -8.29 6.16 2.79
CA ALA A 282 -8.29 7.20 3.83
C ALA A 282 -8.56 6.59 5.22
N GLY A 283 -8.07 7.28 6.24
CA GLY A 283 -8.25 6.87 7.63
C GLY A 283 -8.01 8.01 8.62
N PRO A 284 -7.95 7.70 9.92
CA PRO A 284 -7.58 8.65 10.93
C PRO A 284 -6.10 9.03 10.85
N GLU A 285 -5.72 10.15 11.44
CA GLU A 285 -4.33 10.57 11.51
C GLU A 285 -3.49 9.53 12.29
N ASP A 286 -2.36 9.14 11.70
CA ASP A 286 -1.43 8.15 12.24
C ASP A 286 -0.02 8.74 12.25
N PRO A 287 0.61 8.93 13.43
CA PRO A 287 1.92 9.56 13.54
C PRO A 287 3.04 8.86 12.78
N LEU A 288 3.08 7.52 12.79
CA LEU A 288 4.13 6.78 12.10
C LEU A 288 3.96 6.87 10.57
N LEU A 289 2.74 6.68 10.09
CA LEU A 289 2.45 6.79 8.66
C LEU A 289 2.68 8.23 8.17
N LYS A 290 2.34 9.25 8.97
CA LYS A 290 2.65 10.65 8.68
C LYS A 290 4.13 10.87 8.49
N MET A 291 4.98 10.38 9.39
CA MET A 291 6.43 10.47 9.28
C MET A 291 6.95 9.81 8.00
N LEU A 292 6.41 8.63 7.61
CA LEU A 292 6.79 7.93 6.38
C LEU A 292 6.35 8.69 5.13
N VAL A 293 5.14 9.22 5.12
CA VAL A 293 4.61 10.03 4.02
C VAL A 293 5.41 11.34 3.86
N GLU A 294 5.69 12.04 4.96
CA GLU A 294 6.54 13.24 4.95
C GLU A 294 7.96 12.91 4.46
N LYS A 295 8.49 11.75 4.86
CA LYS A 295 9.78 11.26 4.35
C LYS A 295 9.74 11.02 2.85
N ALA A 296 8.68 10.39 2.33
CA ALA A 296 8.47 10.20 0.90
C ALA A 296 8.47 11.54 0.15
N VAL A 297 7.66 12.48 0.60
CA VAL A 297 7.57 13.83 0.03
C VAL A 297 8.92 14.54 0.08
N SER A 298 9.66 14.45 1.18
CA SER A 298 10.99 15.07 1.33
C SER A 298 12.05 14.47 0.39
N LYS A 299 11.88 13.20 0.00
CA LYS A 299 12.71 12.55 -1.03
C LYS A 299 12.30 12.92 -2.47
N GLY A 300 11.26 13.71 -2.65
CA GLY A 300 10.72 14.08 -3.97
C GLY A 300 9.75 13.08 -4.57
N VAL A 301 9.32 12.08 -3.80
CA VAL A 301 8.31 11.11 -4.24
C VAL A 301 6.93 11.79 -4.30
N MET A 302 6.20 11.58 -5.40
CA MET A 302 4.84 12.09 -5.59
C MET A 302 3.86 11.18 -4.87
N VAL A 303 3.43 11.55 -3.67
CA VAL A 303 2.42 10.80 -2.92
C VAL A 303 1.03 11.32 -3.32
N VAL A 304 0.20 10.43 -3.84
CA VAL A 304 -1.18 10.70 -4.27
C VAL A 304 -2.13 9.93 -3.35
N ALA A 305 -3.10 10.61 -2.77
CA ALA A 305 -4.04 10.00 -1.83
C ALA A 305 -5.48 10.39 -2.12
N ALA A 306 -6.38 9.42 -2.03
CA ALA A 306 -7.82 9.62 -2.17
C ALA A 306 -8.40 10.43 -1.00
N VAL A 307 -9.35 11.32 -1.29
CA VAL A 307 -10.10 12.09 -0.28
C VAL A 307 -11.39 11.36 0.07
N SER A 308 -11.65 11.16 1.35
CA SER A 308 -12.93 10.62 1.82
C SER A 308 -14.07 11.62 1.57
N PRO A 309 -15.16 11.24 0.91
CA PRO A 309 -16.30 12.12 0.73
C PRO A 309 -16.99 12.48 2.05
N ASP A 310 -16.95 11.57 3.03
CA ASP A 310 -17.62 11.75 4.33
C ASP A 310 -16.84 12.65 5.29
N ALA A 311 -15.52 12.75 5.11
CA ALA A 311 -14.62 13.50 5.99
C ALA A 311 -13.47 14.16 5.22
N PRO A 312 -13.74 15.02 4.24
CA PRO A 312 -12.72 15.50 3.30
C PRO A 312 -11.59 16.29 3.98
N THR A 313 -11.90 17.07 5.01
CA THR A 313 -10.92 17.92 5.72
C THR A 313 -10.03 17.15 6.71
N THR A 314 -10.38 15.92 7.04
CA THR A 314 -9.63 15.04 7.96
C THR A 314 -9.16 13.76 7.29
N SER A 315 -9.24 13.67 5.96
CA SER A 315 -8.80 12.51 5.17
C SER A 315 -7.29 12.33 5.23
N PHE A 316 -6.79 11.61 6.23
CA PHE A 316 -5.39 11.19 6.23
C PHE A 316 -5.21 9.99 5.29
N PRO A 317 -4.14 9.90 4.47
CA PRO A 317 -2.97 10.81 4.42
C PRO A 317 -3.09 11.99 3.43
N ALA A 318 -4.24 12.21 2.80
CA ALA A 318 -4.44 13.33 1.86
C ALA A 318 -4.23 14.73 2.48
N THR A 319 -4.38 14.84 3.82
CA THR A 319 -4.13 16.07 4.58
C THR A 319 -2.66 16.36 4.90
N VAL A 320 -1.76 15.41 4.64
CA VAL A 320 -0.33 15.62 4.90
C VAL A 320 0.26 16.63 3.91
N PRO A 321 1.00 17.66 4.38
CA PRO A 321 1.61 18.64 3.49
C PRO A 321 2.49 18.00 2.42
N GLY A 322 2.29 18.39 1.16
CA GLY A 322 3.02 17.82 0.02
C GLY A 322 2.35 16.59 -0.62
N VAL A 323 1.35 15.99 0.00
CA VAL A 323 0.53 14.94 -0.64
C VAL A 323 -0.43 15.55 -1.65
N ILE A 324 -0.59 14.93 -2.81
CA ILE A 324 -1.57 15.30 -3.82
C ILE A 324 -2.89 14.63 -3.45
N ALA A 325 -3.76 15.42 -2.82
CA ALA A 325 -5.10 14.98 -2.45
C ALA A 325 -6.00 14.90 -3.69
N VAL A 326 -6.71 13.78 -3.88
CA VAL A 326 -7.55 13.55 -5.05
C VAL A 326 -8.99 13.23 -4.65
N GLY A 327 -9.92 14.07 -5.11
CA GLY A 327 -11.36 13.87 -5.01
C GLY A 327 -11.99 13.50 -6.36
N ARG A 328 -13.23 13.05 -6.32
CA ARG A 328 -14.05 12.73 -7.53
C ARG A 328 -14.99 13.86 -7.94
N GLY A 329 -14.96 14.99 -7.23
CA GLY A 329 -15.83 16.15 -7.40
C GLY A 329 -16.93 16.22 -6.33
N GLY A 330 -17.18 17.43 -5.83
CA GLY A 330 -18.16 17.70 -4.77
C GLY A 330 -17.60 17.65 -3.35
N GLU A 331 -16.37 17.21 -3.14
CA GLU A 331 -15.71 17.22 -1.83
C GLU A 331 -15.18 18.62 -1.49
N ALA A 332 -15.44 19.10 -0.26
CA ALA A 332 -14.99 20.40 0.22
C ALA A 332 -13.53 20.36 0.75
N MET A 333 -12.56 20.22 -0.14
CA MET A 333 -11.13 20.30 0.20
C MET A 333 -10.41 21.28 -0.71
N ALA A 334 -9.98 22.41 -0.14
CA ALA A 334 -9.51 23.60 -0.89
C ALA A 334 -8.29 23.36 -1.80
N GLN A 335 -7.51 22.31 -1.59
CA GLN A 335 -6.31 22.01 -2.39
C GLN A 335 -6.37 20.64 -3.09
N ALA A 336 -7.53 19.99 -3.08
CA ALA A 336 -7.70 18.74 -3.78
C ALA A 336 -7.72 18.95 -5.30
N VAL A 337 -7.12 17.99 -6.00
CA VAL A 337 -7.27 17.84 -7.45
C VAL A 337 -8.48 16.95 -7.69
N PHE A 338 -9.33 17.30 -8.63
CA PHE A 338 -10.51 16.50 -8.97
C PHE A 338 -10.28 15.78 -10.30
N ALA A 339 -10.55 14.48 -10.30
CA ALA A 339 -10.40 13.61 -11.47
C ALA A 339 -11.62 12.69 -11.61
N PRO A 340 -11.83 12.08 -12.79
CA PRO A 340 -12.92 11.14 -13.00
C PRO A 340 -12.90 10.01 -11.97
N GLY A 341 -13.99 9.84 -11.23
CA GLY A 341 -14.15 8.87 -10.17
C GLY A 341 -15.59 8.36 -10.02
N ARG A 342 -16.47 8.62 -11.02
CA ARG A 342 -17.83 8.10 -11.09
C ARG A 342 -17.96 7.23 -12.33
N ASP A 343 -18.61 6.09 -12.18
CA ASP A 343 -18.88 5.14 -13.27
C ASP A 343 -17.61 4.84 -14.10
N ILE A 344 -16.52 4.55 -13.38
CA ILE A 344 -15.22 4.25 -13.99
C ILE A 344 -15.19 2.77 -14.37
N LEU A 345 -15.24 2.47 -15.65
CA LEU A 345 -15.06 1.12 -16.14
C LEU A 345 -13.61 0.68 -15.94
N THR A 346 -13.42 -0.45 -15.27
CA THR A 346 -12.12 -0.99 -14.94
C THR A 346 -12.12 -2.52 -14.82
N THR A 347 -10.93 -3.11 -14.65
CA THR A 347 -10.77 -4.55 -14.44
C THR A 347 -11.25 -4.96 -13.05
N VAL A 348 -11.82 -6.14 -12.93
CA VAL A 348 -12.13 -6.81 -11.67
C VAL A 348 -11.68 -8.27 -11.75
N PRO A 349 -11.51 -9.00 -10.63
CA PRO A 349 -11.07 -10.40 -10.66
C PRO A 349 -11.90 -11.29 -11.60
N HIS A 350 -11.32 -12.43 -11.96
CA HIS A 350 -11.94 -13.43 -12.82
C HIS A 350 -12.14 -12.97 -14.28
N GLN A 351 -11.19 -12.22 -14.81
CA GLN A 351 -11.18 -11.73 -16.21
C GLN A 351 -12.41 -10.85 -16.55
N ALA A 352 -12.98 -10.20 -15.54
CA ALA A 352 -14.19 -9.40 -15.69
C ALA A 352 -13.88 -7.89 -15.65
N TYR A 353 -14.88 -7.10 -16.00
CA TYR A 353 -14.86 -5.63 -15.97
C TYR A 353 -16.14 -5.14 -15.32
N ASP A 354 -16.04 -4.06 -14.56
CA ASP A 354 -17.22 -3.45 -13.93
C ASP A 354 -17.02 -1.95 -13.77
N PHE A 355 -18.13 -1.25 -13.53
CA PHE A 355 -18.14 0.18 -13.26
C PHE A 355 -17.96 0.45 -11.77
N MET A 356 -16.97 1.26 -11.45
CA MET A 356 -16.60 1.61 -10.08
C MET A 356 -16.79 3.09 -9.81
N THR A 357 -17.21 3.43 -8.59
CA THR A 357 -17.35 4.82 -8.15
C THR A 357 -16.63 5.03 -6.83
N GLY A 358 -15.81 6.07 -6.78
CA GLY A 358 -15.03 6.43 -5.58
C GLY A 358 -13.84 7.33 -5.92
N SER A 359 -13.39 8.12 -4.96
CA SER A 359 -12.11 8.85 -5.06
C SER A 359 -10.92 7.91 -5.20
N SER A 360 -11.08 6.64 -4.76
CA SER A 360 -10.11 5.57 -4.97
C SER A 360 -9.83 5.27 -6.44
N PHE A 361 -10.80 5.54 -7.33
CA PHE A 361 -10.65 5.38 -8.77
C PHE A 361 -10.29 6.70 -9.48
N ALA A 362 -10.49 7.83 -8.82
CA ALA A 362 -9.96 9.13 -9.26
C ALA A 362 -8.44 9.23 -9.04
N ALA A 363 -7.93 8.71 -7.93
CA ALA A 363 -6.51 8.75 -7.59
C ALA A 363 -5.61 8.10 -8.67
N PRO A 364 -5.85 6.87 -9.17
CA PRO A 364 -5.02 6.26 -10.19
C PRO A 364 -5.05 7.01 -11.54
N HIS A 365 -6.12 7.74 -11.87
CA HIS A 365 -6.11 8.65 -13.03
C HIS A 365 -5.06 9.75 -12.87
N VAL A 366 -5.00 10.38 -11.68
CA VAL A 366 -4.01 11.41 -11.38
C VAL A 366 -2.60 10.83 -11.35
N VAL A 367 -2.41 9.66 -10.74
CA VAL A 367 -1.13 8.93 -10.73
C VAL A 367 -0.65 8.66 -12.15
N GLY A 368 -1.52 8.15 -13.02
CA GLY A 368 -1.19 7.91 -14.41
C GLY A 368 -0.82 9.21 -15.14
N MET A 369 -1.57 10.30 -14.95
CA MET A 369 -1.24 11.61 -15.50
C MET A 369 0.13 12.11 -15.05
N ILE A 370 0.47 11.94 -13.77
CA ILE A 370 1.80 12.28 -13.24
C ILE A 370 2.88 11.44 -13.93
N ALA A 371 2.64 10.15 -14.12
CA ALA A 371 3.60 9.27 -14.80
C ALA A 371 3.84 9.70 -16.25
N LEU A 372 2.80 10.09 -16.99
CA LEU A 372 2.94 10.65 -18.33
C LEU A 372 3.78 11.94 -18.32
N MET A 373 3.57 12.81 -17.34
CA MET A 373 4.35 14.05 -17.19
C MET A 373 5.81 13.77 -16.85
N LEU A 374 6.08 12.88 -15.90
CA LEU A 374 7.44 12.55 -15.47
C LEU A 374 8.26 11.85 -16.56
N GLN A 375 7.64 11.06 -17.44
CA GLN A 375 8.33 10.51 -18.59
C GLN A 375 8.83 11.62 -19.53
N GLN A 376 8.03 12.68 -19.72
CA GLN A 376 8.39 13.82 -20.58
C GLN A 376 9.34 14.79 -19.88
N HIS A 377 9.18 14.95 -18.57
CA HIS A 377 9.87 15.93 -17.75
C HIS A 377 10.41 15.28 -16.46
N PRO A 378 11.44 14.43 -16.51
CA PRO A 378 11.95 13.69 -15.35
C PRO A 378 12.46 14.59 -14.21
N GLN A 379 12.79 15.85 -14.52
CA GLN A 379 13.29 16.82 -13.57
C GLN A 379 12.19 17.58 -12.80
N TRP A 380 10.91 17.42 -13.19
CA TRP A 380 9.81 18.13 -12.52
C TRP A 380 9.65 17.68 -11.07
N ARG A 381 9.37 18.66 -10.23
CA ARG A 381 9.13 18.48 -8.81
C ARG A 381 7.63 18.52 -8.51
N ASN A 382 7.29 18.26 -7.26
CA ASN A 382 5.90 18.24 -6.80
C ASN A 382 5.16 19.57 -7.11
N SER A 383 5.84 20.73 -6.99
CA SER A 383 5.27 22.04 -7.35
C SER A 383 4.87 22.13 -8.83
N ASP A 384 5.75 21.69 -9.72
CA ASP A 384 5.54 21.77 -11.17
C ASP A 384 4.38 20.85 -11.58
N ILE A 385 4.38 19.62 -11.04
CA ILE A 385 3.32 18.63 -11.25
C ILE A 385 1.98 19.17 -10.75
N ARG A 386 1.91 19.73 -9.53
CA ARG A 386 0.67 20.30 -8.98
C ARG A 386 0.11 21.42 -9.83
N GLN A 387 0.96 22.35 -10.23
CA GLN A 387 0.56 23.47 -11.08
C GLN A 387 -0.02 22.95 -12.40
N GLN A 388 0.62 21.95 -12.99
CA GLN A 388 0.19 21.39 -14.26
C GLN A 388 -1.13 20.58 -14.13
N LEU A 389 -1.28 19.81 -13.06
CA LEU A 389 -2.52 19.08 -12.77
C LEU A 389 -3.69 20.06 -12.57
N GLN A 390 -3.50 21.12 -11.79
CA GLN A 390 -4.52 22.15 -11.60
C GLN A 390 -4.93 22.77 -12.93
N HIS A 391 -3.98 23.14 -13.77
CA HIS A 391 -4.30 23.70 -15.09
C HIS A 391 -5.06 22.71 -15.98
N GLN A 392 -4.64 21.46 -16.05
CA GLN A 392 -5.21 20.46 -16.96
C GLN A 392 -6.59 19.95 -16.51
N LEU A 393 -6.82 19.83 -15.20
CA LEU A 393 -8.07 19.27 -14.67
C LEU A 393 -9.14 20.33 -14.42
N THR A 394 -8.77 21.62 -14.24
CA THR A 394 -9.74 22.71 -14.17
C THR A 394 -10.23 23.18 -15.54
N THR A 395 -9.45 22.99 -16.59
CA THR A 395 -9.79 23.42 -17.95
C THR A 395 -10.58 22.37 -18.75
N SER A 396 -10.70 21.15 -18.25
CA SER A 396 -11.51 20.10 -18.91
C SER A 396 -12.99 20.23 -18.53
N PRO A 397 -13.89 20.54 -19.48
CA PRO A 397 -15.34 20.72 -19.19
C PRO A 397 -16.03 19.47 -18.62
N SER A 398 -15.42 18.30 -18.77
CA SER A 398 -15.95 16.99 -18.35
C SER A 398 -15.47 16.53 -16.95
N ALA A 399 -14.59 17.25 -16.29
CA ALA A 399 -14.17 16.93 -14.92
C ALA A 399 -15.18 17.39 -13.84
N GLN A 400 -16.25 18.07 -14.24
CA GLN A 400 -17.29 18.61 -13.36
C GLN A 400 -18.64 17.87 -13.44
N MET A 401 -18.73 16.77 -14.20
CA MET A 401 -19.95 15.93 -14.26
C MET A 401 -19.82 14.65 -13.45
#